data_a79562e19acfb2d02e5991e9b57e8cf8
#
_entry.id   a79562e19acfb2d02e5991e9b57e8cf8
#
_cell.length_a   1.000
_cell.length_b   1.000
_cell.length_c   1.000
_cell.angle_alpha   90.00
_cell.angle_beta   90.00
_cell.angle_gamma   90.00
#
_symmetry.space_group_name_H-M   'P 1'
#
loop_
_entity.id
_entity.type
_entity.pdbx_description
1 polymer ?
#
loop_
_entity_poly.entity_id
_entity_poly.type
_entity_poly.pdbx_seq_one_letter_code
_entity_poly.pdbx_strand_id
1 'polypeptide(L)'
;MTSLREQLQAVRAERGSLTPETVVEAARPESHPLHSRFEWDDKVAGHEYRKVQAAELIRSVRVTYGKESDGQPKSVRAFVPVRGESPRAVYEPIEEVMQDDFSRRLVLQQCRREWLTFERKYGHLEEFASIVGRGEARAS
;
A
#
# COMPACT_ATOMS: atom_id res chain seq x y z
N MET A 1 -31.15 1.58 0.78
CA MET A 1 -29.89 2.12 0.27
C MET A 1 -28.97 1.00 -0.18
N THR A 2 -28.38 1.14 -1.36
CA THR A 2 -27.42 0.18 -1.89
C THR A 2 -26.06 0.38 -1.21
N SER A 3 -25.45 -0.69 -0.75
CA SER A 3 -24.12 -0.62 -0.16
C SER A 3 -23.05 -0.36 -1.25
N LEU A 4 -21.89 0.13 -0.85
CA LEU A 4 -20.76 0.30 -1.77
C LEU A 4 -20.41 -1.03 -2.47
N ARG A 5 -20.44 -2.12 -1.72
CA ARG A 5 -20.19 -3.47 -2.28
C ARG A 5 -21.18 -3.78 -3.41
N GLU A 6 -22.47 -3.55 -3.18
CA GLU A 6 -23.50 -3.78 -4.18
C GLU A 6 -23.35 -2.88 -5.40
N GLN A 7 -22.97 -1.62 -5.19
CA GLN A 7 -22.71 -0.68 -6.26
C GLN A 7 -21.53 -1.14 -7.15
N LEU A 8 -20.46 -1.62 -6.53
CA LEU A 8 -19.31 -2.16 -7.28
C LEU A 8 -19.65 -3.47 -7.98
N GLN A 9 -20.44 -4.33 -7.37
CA GLN A 9 -20.92 -5.55 -8.02
C GLN A 9 -21.79 -5.22 -9.24
N ALA A 10 -22.61 -4.17 -9.16
CA ALA A 10 -23.41 -3.71 -10.28
C ALA A 10 -22.54 -3.21 -11.44
N VAL A 11 -21.45 -2.49 -11.14
CA VAL A 11 -20.46 -2.07 -12.16
C VAL A 11 -19.86 -3.29 -12.86
N ARG A 12 -19.46 -4.29 -12.10
CA ARG A 12 -18.91 -5.52 -12.65
C ARG A 12 -19.90 -6.24 -13.56
N ALA A 13 -21.16 -6.34 -13.13
CA ALA A 13 -22.21 -7.00 -13.91
C ALA A 13 -22.52 -6.26 -15.21
N GLU A 14 -22.54 -4.93 -15.17
CA GLU A 14 -22.84 -4.07 -16.32
C GLU A 14 -21.67 -4.02 -17.34
N ARG A 15 -20.44 -3.92 -16.82
CA ARG A 15 -19.24 -3.69 -17.63
C ARG A 15 -18.44 -4.96 -17.95
N GLY A 16 -18.78 -6.09 -17.35
CA GLY A 16 -18.10 -7.37 -17.55
C GLY A 16 -16.85 -7.59 -16.72
N SER A 17 -16.29 -6.53 -16.12
CA SER A 17 -15.12 -6.62 -15.25
C SER A 17 -15.12 -5.48 -14.22
N LEU A 18 -14.41 -5.67 -13.12
CA LEU A 18 -14.23 -4.66 -12.09
C LEU A 18 -12.76 -4.22 -12.09
N THR A 19 -12.49 -3.12 -12.75
CA THR A 19 -11.17 -2.51 -12.81
C THR A 19 -11.29 -1.05 -12.39
N PRO A 20 -10.20 -0.37 -11.99
CA PRO A 20 -10.26 1.07 -11.73
C PRO A 20 -10.85 1.85 -12.90
N GLU A 21 -10.51 1.48 -14.13
CA GLU A 21 -11.03 2.12 -15.34
C GLU A 21 -12.55 1.96 -15.48
N THR A 22 -13.08 0.73 -15.32
CA THR A 22 -14.52 0.50 -15.44
C THR A 22 -15.30 1.21 -14.37
N VAL A 23 -14.75 1.34 -13.16
CA VAL A 23 -15.40 2.06 -12.06
C VAL A 23 -15.46 3.56 -12.39
N VAL A 24 -14.37 4.16 -12.85
CA VAL A 24 -14.33 5.57 -13.22
C VAL A 24 -15.33 5.86 -14.36
N GLU A 25 -15.32 5.03 -15.40
CA GLU A 25 -16.23 5.21 -16.54
C GLU A 25 -17.70 5.09 -16.12
N ALA A 26 -18.02 4.13 -15.27
CA ALA A 26 -19.39 3.96 -14.76
C ALA A 26 -19.83 5.16 -13.90
N ALA A 27 -18.91 5.77 -13.17
CA ALA A 27 -19.21 6.87 -12.24
C ALA A 27 -19.28 8.25 -12.92
N ARG A 28 -18.90 8.38 -14.19
CA ARG A 28 -18.89 9.68 -14.90
C ARG A 28 -20.24 10.40 -14.91
N PRO A 29 -21.37 9.74 -15.17
CA PRO A 29 -22.66 10.42 -15.12
C PRO A 29 -22.97 10.90 -13.69
N GLU A 30 -23.40 12.15 -13.56
CA GLU A 30 -23.77 12.73 -12.26
C GLU A 30 -24.85 11.93 -11.53
N SER A 31 -25.70 11.22 -12.28
CA SER A 31 -26.77 10.39 -11.72
C SER A 31 -26.28 9.09 -11.11
N HIS A 32 -25.04 8.69 -11.37
CA HIS A 32 -24.52 7.42 -10.86
C HIS A 32 -24.21 7.54 -9.36
N PRO A 33 -24.56 6.51 -8.56
CA PRO A 33 -24.32 6.54 -7.11
C PRO A 33 -22.86 6.77 -6.69
N LEU A 34 -21.90 6.35 -7.52
CA LEU A 34 -20.49 6.49 -7.23
C LEU A 34 -19.88 7.81 -7.69
N HIS A 35 -20.63 8.63 -8.44
CA HIS A 35 -20.12 9.88 -8.99
C HIS A 35 -19.51 10.78 -7.92
N SER A 36 -20.17 10.96 -6.80
CA SER A 36 -19.72 11.85 -5.72
C SER A 36 -18.46 11.39 -5.00
N ARG A 37 -17.98 10.16 -5.28
CA ARG A 37 -16.77 9.62 -4.66
C ARG A 37 -15.49 10.03 -5.39
N PHE A 38 -15.58 10.71 -6.52
CA PHE A 38 -14.45 11.08 -7.37
C PHE A 38 -14.31 12.58 -7.50
N GLU A 39 -13.08 13.03 -7.74
CA GLU A 39 -12.78 14.41 -8.08
C GLU A 39 -12.86 14.57 -9.60
N TRP A 40 -13.80 15.35 -10.07
CA TRP A 40 -14.05 15.56 -11.50
C TRP A 40 -13.40 16.84 -12.07
N ASP A 41 -12.84 17.68 -11.19
CA ASP A 41 -12.02 18.80 -11.64
C ASP A 41 -10.63 18.27 -12.03
N ASP A 42 -10.31 18.30 -13.31
CA ASP A 42 -9.07 17.74 -13.85
C ASP A 42 -7.82 18.41 -13.27
N LYS A 43 -7.89 19.68 -12.92
CA LYS A 43 -6.74 20.38 -12.31
C LYS A 43 -6.42 19.83 -10.94
N VAL A 44 -7.45 19.62 -10.13
CA VAL A 44 -7.31 19.04 -8.78
C VAL A 44 -6.87 17.58 -8.89
N ALA A 45 -7.55 16.81 -9.73
CA ALA A 45 -7.23 15.39 -9.95
C ALA A 45 -5.80 15.21 -10.48
N GLY A 46 -5.36 16.07 -11.41
CA GLY A 46 -3.99 16.00 -11.93
C GLY A 46 -2.94 16.29 -10.87
N HIS A 47 -3.18 17.25 -9.99
CA HIS A 47 -2.28 17.55 -8.87
C HIS A 47 -2.18 16.38 -7.90
N GLU A 48 -3.31 15.79 -7.53
CA GLU A 48 -3.34 14.62 -6.63
C GLU A 48 -2.65 13.42 -7.26
N TYR A 49 -2.84 13.20 -8.56
CA TYR A 49 -2.17 12.12 -9.27
C TYR A 49 -0.65 12.31 -9.28
N ARG A 50 -0.17 13.54 -9.47
CA ARG A 50 1.27 13.82 -9.40
C ARG A 50 1.86 13.51 -8.03
N LYS A 51 1.10 13.70 -6.96
CA LYS A 51 1.52 13.28 -5.60
C LYS A 51 1.67 11.77 -5.51
N VAL A 52 0.77 11.02 -6.11
CA VAL A 52 0.87 9.55 -6.19
C VAL A 52 2.14 9.14 -6.94
N GLN A 53 2.40 9.77 -8.08
CA GLN A 53 3.62 9.52 -8.86
C GLN A 53 4.89 9.85 -8.06
N ALA A 54 4.88 10.97 -7.33
CA ALA A 54 6.01 11.36 -6.48
C ALA A 54 6.25 10.32 -5.36
N ALA A 55 5.18 9.84 -4.73
CA ALA A 55 5.29 8.81 -3.71
C ALA A 55 5.90 7.52 -4.29
N GLU A 56 5.50 7.13 -5.50
CA GLU A 56 6.07 5.96 -6.18
C GLU A 56 7.57 6.13 -6.43
N LEU A 57 7.99 7.33 -6.84
CA LEU A 57 9.42 7.63 -7.05
C LEU A 57 10.21 7.49 -5.74
N ILE A 58 9.70 8.05 -4.66
CA ILE A 58 10.34 7.96 -3.34
C ILE A 58 10.49 6.49 -2.93
N ARG A 59 9.43 5.68 -3.10
CA ARG A 59 9.45 4.26 -2.74
C ARG A 59 10.36 3.42 -3.63
N SER A 60 10.66 3.88 -4.83
CA SER A 60 11.48 3.12 -5.79
C SER A 60 12.97 3.14 -5.48
N VAL A 61 13.44 4.12 -4.71
CA VAL A 61 14.86 4.24 -4.36
C VAL A 61 15.20 3.24 -3.26
N ARG A 62 16.24 2.45 -3.48
CA ARG A 62 16.68 1.42 -2.54
C ARG A 62 18.15 1.59 -2.23
N VAL A 63 18.56 1.16 -1.03
CA VAL A 63 19.97 1.10 -0.61
C VAL A 63 20.34 -0.34 -0.29
N THR A 64 21.55 -0.72 -0.66
CA THR A 64 22.11 -2.03 -0.37
C THR A 64 22.86 -1.97 0.95
N TYR A 65 22.58 -2.92 1.86
CA TYR A 65 23.19 -2.93 3.19
C TYR A 65 23.94 -4.23 3.52
N GLY A 66 23.97 -5.17 2.61
CA GLY A 66 24.66 -6.44 2.82
C GLY A 66 24.31 -7.44 1.73
N LYS A 67 24.58 -8.73 2.00
CA LYS A 67 24.28 -9.82 1.07
C LYS A 67 23.48 -10.90 1.77
N GLU A 68 22.55 -11.51 1.05
CA GLU A 68 21.86 -12.69 1.50
C GLU A 68 22.78 -13.92 1.44
N SER A 69 22.34 -15.01 2.07
CA SER A 69 23.11 -16.26 2.11
C SER A 69 23.43 -16.83 0.72
N ASP A 70 22.62 -16.49 -0.29
CA ASP A 70 22.83 -16.90 -1.69
C ASP A 70 23.77 -15.95 -2.46
N GLY A 71 24.32 -14.93 -1.81
CA GLY A 71 25.21 -13.94 -2.43
C GLY A 71 24.51 -12.76 -3.07
N GLN A 72 23.17 -12.73 -3.09
CA GLN A 72 22.41 -11.61 -3.63
C GLN A 72 22.48 -10.39 -2.71
N PRO A 73 22.53 -9.16 -3.25
CA PRO A 73 22.55 -7.96 -2.40
C PRO A 73 21.23 -7.83 -1.65
N LYS A 74 21.32 -7.53 -0.36
CA LYS A 74 20.17 -7.15 0.46
C LYS A 74 19.92 -5.66 0.29
N SER A 75 18.71 -5.29 -0.07
CA SER A 75 18.34 -3.89 -0.21
C SER A 75 17.06 -3.59 0.53
N VAL A 76 16.94 -2.35 0.97
CA VAL A 76 15.73 -1.81 1.60
C VAL A 76 15.41 -0.48 0.96
N ARG A 77 14.18 0.00 1.17
CA ARG A 77 13.79 1.33 0.73
C ARG A 77 14.72 2.37 1.36
N ALA A 78 15.22 3.29 0.54
CA ALA A 78 16.10 4.36 1.01
C ALA A 78 15.35 5.37 1.90
N PHE A 79 14.05 5.53 1.67
CA PHE A 79 13.19 6.47 2.37
C PHE A 79 11.97 5.75 2.94
N VAL A 80 11.67 5.99 4.20
CA VAL A 80 10.57 5.34 4.89
C VAL A 80 9.65 6.37 5.56
N PRO A 81 8.33 6.13 5.54
CA PRO A 81 7.39 6.98 6.25
C PRO A 81 7.35 6.54 7.72
N VAL A 82 7.99 7.28 8.59
CA VAL A 82 8.15 6.94 10.01
C VAL A 82 6.82 6.68 10.71
N ARG A 83 5.77 7.39 10.29
CA ARG A 83 4.41 7.25 10.83
C ARG A 83 3.46 6.45 9.93
N GLY A 84 4.00 5.71 8.96
CA GLY A 84 3.23 4.88 8.04
C GLY A 84 2.83 5.58 6.75
N GLU A 85 2.48 4.76 5.77
CA GLU A 85 2.09 5.24 4.44
C GLU A 85 0.76 6.01 4.51
N SER A 86 0.72 7.15 3.89
CA SER A 86 -0.49 7.93 3.70
C SER A 86 -0.25 8.96 2.59
N PRO A 87 -1.30 9.60 2.04
CA PRO A 87 -1.12 10.67 1.07
C PRO A 87 -0.32 11.86 1.62
N ARG A 88 -0.22 12.00 2.94
CA ARG A 88 0.51 13.07 3.62
C ARG A 88 1.77 12.58 4.32
N ALA A 89 2.23 11.38 3.99
CA ALA A 89 3.40 10.81 4.63
C ALA A 89 4.64 11.68 4.44
N VAL A 90 5.41 11.80 5.51
CA VAL A 90 6.73 12.42 5.48
C VAL A 90 7.75 11.30 5.51
N TYR A 91 8.59 11.24 4.49
CA TYR A 91 9.61 10.20 4.34
C TYR A 91 10.93 10.67 4.89
N GLU A 92 11.64 9.78 5.55
CA GLU A 92 12.96 10.06 6.11
C GLU A 92 13.97 9.03 5.60
N PRO A 93 15.26 9.45 5.44
CA PRO A 93 16.31 8.50 5.04
C PRO A 93 16.42 7.36 6.04
N ILE A 94 16.53 6.13 5.53
CA ILE A 94 16.60 4.95 6.40
C ILE A 94 17.80 5.01 7.35
N GLU A 95 18.92 5.58 6.92
CA GLU A 95 20.11 5.71 7.77
C GLU A 95 19.83 6.57 9.01
N GLU A 96 19.10 7.67 8.85
CA GLU A 96 18.72 8.54 9.96
C GLU A 96 17.74 7.85 10.89
N VAL A 97 16.75 7.13 10.33
CA VAL A 97 15.76 6.39 11.10
C VAL A 97 16.44 5.34 11.99
N MET A 98 17.41 4.63 11.44
CA MET A 98 18.12 3.56 12.17
C MET A 98 18.96 4.08 13.31
N GLN A 99 19.44 5.34 13.25
CA GLN A 99 20.26 5.97 14.28
C GLN A 99 19.43 6.68 15.35
N ASP A 100 18.17 6.99 15.09
CA ASP A 100 17.30 7.69 16.03
C ASP A 100 16.35 6.70 16.73
N ASP A 101 16.51 6.50 18.03
CA ASP A 101 15.72 5.56 18.82
C ASP A 101 14.23 5.83 18.73
N PHE A 102 13.82 7.09 18.73
CA PHE A 102 12.40 7.47 18.66
C PHE A 102 11.82 7.08 17.31
N SER A 103 12.46 7.46 16.21
CA SER A 103 12.04 7.13 14.85
C SER A 103 12.00 5.63 14.63
N ARG A 104 13.01 4.91 15.14
CA ARG A 104 13.10 3.45 15.05
C ARG A 104 11.92 2.78 15.75
N ARG A 105 11.52 3.27 16.94
CA ARG A 105 10.34 2.75 17.64
C ARG A 105 9.06 2.98 16.86
N LEU A 106 8.92 4.15 16.21
CA LEU A 106 7.75 4.43 15.38
C LEU A 106 7.66 3.45 14.19
N VAL A 107 8.80 3.19 13.55
CA VAL A 107 8.86 2.21 12.45
C VAL A 107 8.50 0.81 12.94
N LEU A 108 8.98 0.41 14.12
CA LEU A 108 8.64 -0.89 14.71
C LEU A 108 7.15 -1.00 15.04
N GLN A 109 6.54 0.08 15.55
CA GLN A 109 5.09 0.11 15.78
C GLN A 109 4.32 -0.07 14.47
N GLN A 110 4.76 0.59 13.41
CA GLN A 110 4.16 0.45 12.08
C GLN A 110 4.32 -0.97 11.55
N CYS A 111 5.50 -1.57 11.73
CA CYS A 111 5.76 -2.96 11.37
C CYS A 111 4.76 -3.90 12.05
N ARG A 112 4.52 -3.72 13.34
CA ARG A 112 3.53 -4.53 14.08
C ARG A 112 2.12 -4.37 13.54
N ARG A 113 1.72 -3.14 13.19
CA ARG A 113 0.39 -2.88 12.61
C ARG A 113 0.24 -3.54 11.25
N GLU A 114 1.25 -3.44 10.41
CA GLU A 114 1.25 -4.07 9.09
C GLU A 114 1.23 -5.59 9.19
N TRP A 115 1.98 -6.16 10.14
CA TRP A 115 1.96 -7.59 10.42
C TRP A 115 0.56 -8.07 10.82
N LEU A 116 -0.10 -7.35 11.73
CA LEU A 116 -1.47 -7.69 12.16
C LEU A 116 -2.46 -7.60 11.01
N THR A 117 -2.31 -6.60 10.15
CA THR A 117 -3.15 -6.44 8.95
C THR A 117 -2.93 -7.61 7.98
N PHE A 118 -1.68 -7.97 7.76
CA PHE A 118 -1.29 -9.10 6.91
C PHE A 118 -1.87 -10.41 7.46
N GLU A 119 -1.73 -10.64 8.75
CA GLU A 119 -2.24 -11.82 9.43
C GLU A 119 -3.76 -11.93 9.32
N ARG A 120 -4.48 -10.82 9.49
CA ARG A 120 -5.96 -10.80 9.31
C ARG A 120 -6.36 -11.11 7.88
N LYS A 121 -5.58 -10.64 6.92
CA LYS A 121 -5.88 -10.83 5.50
C LYS A 121 -5.73 -12.28 5.05
N TYR A 122 -4.72 -12.97 5.54
CA TYR A 122 -4.36 -14.31 5.06
C TYR A 122 -4.51 -15.42 6.10
N GLY A 123 -4.74 -15.07 7.38
CA GLY A 123 -4.80 -16.02 8.48
C GLY A 123 -5.90 -17.07 8.36
N HIS A 124 -6.92 -16.83 7.53
CA HIS A 124 -7.97 -17.81 7.26
C HIS A 124 -7.56 -18.94 6.32
N LEU A 125 -6.42 -18.81 5.65
CA LEU A 125 -5.88 -19.84 4.78
C LEU A 125 -5.12 -20.88 5.63
N GLU A 126 -5.42 -22.16 5.40
CA GLU A 126 -4.79 -23.25 6.14
C GLU A 126 -3.27 -23.25 6.01
N GLU A 127 -2.78 -22.91 4.83
CA GLU A 127 -1.35 -22.88 4.51
C GLU A 127 -0.59 -21.70 5.13
N PHE A 128 -1.30 -20.70 5.63
CA PHE A 128 -0.69 -19.47 6.15
C PHE A 128 0.32 -19.77 7.28
N ALA A 129 -0.08 -20.59 8.25
CA ALA A 129 0.79 -20.96 9.37
C ALA A 129 2.08 -21.67 8.88
N SER A 130 1.96 -22.50 7.86
CA SER A 130 3.10 -23.19 7.26
C SER A 130 4.06 -22.21 6.56
N ILE A 131 3.54 -21.22 5.85
CA ILE A 131 4.35 -20.19 5.18
C ILE A 131 5.12 -19.38 6.21
N VAL A 132 4.45 -18.93 7.27
CA VAL A 132 5.07 -18.15 8.36
C VAL A 132 6.13 -18.99 9.07
N GLY A 133 5.80 -20.26 9.39
CA GLY A 133 6.73 -21.18 10.04
C GLY A 133 7.99 -21.42 9.21
N ARG A 134 7.87 -21.53 7.89
CA ARG A 134 9.02 -21.66 6.99
C ARG A 134 9.89 -20.40 6.99
N GLY A 135 9.26 -19.23 7.04
CA GLY A 135 9.97 -17.96 7.15
C GLY A 135 10.79 -17.90 8.45
N GLU A 136 10.21 -18.26 9.56
CA GLU A 136 10.89 -18.33 10.86
C GLU A 136 12.05 -19.32 10.84
N ALA A 137 11.85 -20.50 10.27
CA ALA A 137 12.90 -21.52 10.15
C ALA A 137 14.10 -21.03 9.34
N ARG A 138 13.86 -20.23 8.28
CA ARG A 138 14.94 -19.64 7.48
C ARG A 138 15.66 -18.50 8.20
N ALA A 139 14.95 -17.79 9.08
CA ALA A 139 15.50 -16.68 9.84
C ALA A 139 16.38 -17.15 11.03
N SER A 140 16.16 -18.36 11.50
CA SER A 140 16.95 -18.97 12.55
C SER A 140 18.15 -19.75 12.01
#